data_fd0783e3cf1768f1b83f5914cae64c3a
#
_entry.id   fd0783e3cf1768f1b83f5914cae64c3a
#
_cell.length_a   1.000
_cell.length_b   1.000
_cell.length_c   1.000
_cell.angle_alpha   90.00
_cell.angle_beta   90.00
_cell.angle_gamma   90.00
#
_symmetry.space_group_name_H-M   'P 1'
#
loop_
_entity.id
_entity.type
_entity.pdbx_description
1 polymer ?
#
loop_
_entity_poly.entity_id
_entity_poly.type
_entity_poly.pdbx_seq_one_letter_code
_entity_poly.pdbx_strand_id
1 'polypeptide(L)'
;MPKEIKTPWGEIIPQVSLFPIMYLLFIYGLVYILPYGRDIVGISWFDWLRSEDGPLEWIQFIEYAISSLLALLIFIRAKRKKDINSIIWLTIAFLSFVIAGEEISWGERITGIGINSIANMNVQGETNFHNL
;
A
#
# COMPACT_ATOMS: atom_id res chain seq x y z
N MET A 1 29.70 -3.63 -24.87
CA MET A 1 29.12 -3.94 -23.53
C MET A 1 28.33 -2.72 -23.10
N PRO A 2 27.05 -2.83 -22.77
CA PRO A 2 26.31 -1.69 -22.23
C PRO A 2 26.95 -1.29 -20.90
N LYS A 3 27.18 0.01 -20.69
CA LYS A 3 27.70 0.54 -19.44
C LYS A 3 26.69 0.22 -18.35
N GLU A 4 27.11 -0.55 -17.34
CA GLU A 4 26.34 -0.73 -16.11
C GLU A 4 26.15 0.63 -15.46
N ILE A 5 24.91 1.08 -15.41
CA ILE A 5 24.56 2.31 -14.68
C ILE A 5 24.52 1.93 -13.21
N LYS A 6 25.63 2.16 -12.50
CA LYS A 6 25.66 2.05 -11.04
C LYS A 6 24.88 3.23 -10.47
N THR A 7 23.68 2.99 -10.01
CA THR A 7 22.93 3.99 -9.27
C THR A 7 23.35 3.97 -7.80
N PRO A 8 23.12 5.07 -7.04
CA PRO A 8 23.36 5.10 -5.59
C PRO A 8 22.61 3.99 -4.82
N TRP A 9 21.62 3.40 -5.43
CA TRP A 9 20.73 2.38 -4.87
C TRP A 9 21.14 0.93 -5.23
N GLY A 10 22.28 0.74 -5.91
CA GLY A 10 22.75 -0.56 -6.38
C GLY A 10 22.42 -0.80 -7.86
N GLU A 11 22.72 -2.01 -8.33
CA GLU A 11 22.43 -2.42 -9.72
C GLU A 11 20.92 -2.60 -9.88
N ILE A 12 20.30 -1.74 -10.70
CA ILE A 12 18.89 -1.90 -11.06
C ILE A 12 18.84 -2.83 -12.25
N ILE A 13 18.24 -4.00 -12.06
CA ILE A 13 17.88 -4.87 -13.17
C ILE A 13 16.80 -4.13 -13.97
N PRO A 14 16.99 -3.82 -15.26
CA PRO A 14 16.05 -3.02 -16.05
C PRO A 14 14.59 -3.51 -15.98
N GLN A 15 14.40 -4.83 -15.89
CA GLN A 15 13.09 -5.44 -15.74
C GLN A 15 12.41 -5.11 -14.40
N VAL A 16 13.17 -4.95 -13.32
CA VAL A 16 12.62 -4.58 -11.99
C VAL A 16 12.26 -3.09 -11.96
N SER A 17 12.96 -2.25 -12.73
CA SER A 17 12.63 -0.82 -12.81
C SER A 17 11.35 -0.53 -13.61
N LEU A 18 10.93 -1.44 -14.49
CA LEU A 18 9.67 -1.34 -15.23
C LEU A 18 8.46 -1.79 -14.40
N PHE A 19 8.67 -2.65 -13.41
CA PHE A 19 7.56 -3.20 -12.61
C PHE A 19 6.72 -2.12 -11.91
N PRO A 20 7.28 -1.10 -11.22
CA PRO A 20 6.49 -0.03 -10.61
C PRO A 20 5.68 0.77 -11.64
N ILE A 21 6.25 1.00 -12.83
CA ILE A 21 5.56 1.74 -13.90
C ILE A 21 4.40 0.92 -14.44
N MET A 22 4.62 -0.38 -14.71
CA MET A 22 3.57 -1.28 -15.17
C MET A 22 2.47 -1.44 -14.12
N TYR A 23 2.83 -1.51 -12.84
CA TYR A 23 1.89 -1.56 -11.73
C TYR A 23 1.05 -0.29 -11.65
N LEU A 24 1.67 0.90 -11.71
CA LEU A 24 0.95 2.18 -11.74
C LEU A 24 0.00 2.29 -12.93
N LEU A 25 0.43 1.86 -14.12
CA LEU A 25 -0.41 1.85 -15.31
C LEU A 25 -1.58 0.87 -15.17
N PHE A 26 -1.35 -0.27 -14.53
CA PHE A 26 -2.39 -1.26 -14.26
C PHE A 26 -3.43 -0.70 -13.28
N ILE A 27 -2.99 -0.14 -12.14
CA ILE A 27 -3.89 0.48 -11.15
C ILE A 27 -4.64 1.67 -11.76
N TYR A 28 -3.92 2.55 -12.50
CA TYR A 28 -4.56 3.66 -13.20
C TYR A 28 -5.62 3.16 -14.20
N GLY A 29 -5.30 2.12 -14.96
CA GLY A 29 -6.25 1.46 -15.88
C GLY A 29 -7.47 0.92 -15.13
N LEU A 30 -7.27 0.24 -14.00
CA LEU A 30 -8.37 -0.26 -13.16
C LEU A 30 -9.25 0.89 -12.64
N VAL A 31 -8.67 1.97 -12.16
CA VAL A 31 -9.42 3.08 -11.57
C VAL A 31 -10.17 3.91 -12.62
N TYR A 32 -9.56 4.13 -13.80
CA TYR A 32 -10.12 5.03 -14.81
C TYR A 32 -10.83 4.31 -15.96
N ILE A 33 -10.41 3.10 -16.32
CA ILE A 33 -11.04 2.33 -17.39
C ILE A 33 -12.25 1.56 -16.88
N LEU A 34 -12.19 1.00 -15.66
CA LEU A 34 -13.33 0.31 -15.05
C LEU A 34 -14.59 1.20 -14.87
N PRO A 35 -14.48 2.49 -14.49
CA PRO A 35 -15.66 3.37 -14.48
C PRO A 35 -16.33 3.50 -15.83
N TYR A 36 -15.55 3.50 -16.92
CA TYR A 36 -16.11 3.50 -18.29
C TYR A 36 -16.59 2.11 -18.71
N GLY A 37 -16.01 1.05 -18.18
CA GLY A 37 -16.45 -0.34 -18.35
C GLY A 37 -17.57 -0.76 -17.40
N ARG A 38 -18.00 0.12 -16.49
CA ARG A 38 -19.06 -0.11 -15.49
C ARG A 38 -20.35 -0.66 -16.13
N ASP A 39 -20.73 -0.10 -17.28
CA ASP A 39 -21.91 -0.52 -18.02
C ASP A 39 -21.74 -1.88 -18.72
N ILE A 40 -20.48 -2.27 -18.98
CA ILE A 40 -20.13 -3.54 -19.65
C ILE A 40 -20.03 -4.67 -18.62
N VAL A 41 -19.43 -4.41 -17.47
CA VAL A 41 -19.15 -5.43 -16.44
C VAL A 41 -20.27 -5.56 -15.41
N GLY A 42 -21.14 -4.55 -15.34
CA GLY A 42 -22.25 -4.45 -14.37
C GLY A 42 -21.88 -3.66 -13.12
N ILE A 43 -22.80 -2.78 -12.74
CA ILE A 43 -22.68 -1.85 -11.62
C ILE A 43 -22.36 -2.59 -10.32
N SER A 44 -22.98 -3.75 -10.08
CA SER A 44 -22.83 -4.52 -8.86
C SER A 44 -21.41 -5.04 -8.62
N TRP A 45 -20.68 -5.44 -9.66
CA TRP A 45 -19.29 -5.88 -9.56
C TRP A 45 -18.34 -4.73 -9.22
N PHE A 46 -18.56 -3.59 -9.85
CA PHE A 46 -17.75 -2.40 -9.59
C PHE A 46 -17.95 -1.88 -8.17
N ASP A 47 -19.21 -1.80 -7.73
CA ASP A 47 -19.56 -1.36 -6.39
C ASP A 47 -19.04 -2.33 -5.33
N TRP A 48 -19.10 -3.65 -5.59
CA TRP A 48 -18.53 -4.67 -4.69
C TRP A 48 -17.01 -4.56 -4.56
N LEU A 49 -16.28 -4.31 -5.67
CA LEU A 49 -14.83 -4.15 -5.61
C LEU A 49 -14.41 -2.94 -4.77
N ARG A 50 -15.19 -1.87 -4.78
CA ARG A 50 -14.94 -0.61 -4.10
C ARG A 50 -15.73 -0.42 -2.81
N SER A 51 -16.52 -1.40 -2.43
CA SER A 51 -17.27 -1.32 -1.16
C SER A 51 -16.32 -1.25 0.02
N GLU A 52 -16.77 -0.65 1.09
CA GLU A 52 -16.16 -0.77 2.40
C GLU A 52 -15.99 -2.26 2.72
N ASP A 53 -14.85 -2.64 3.27
CA ASP A 53 -14.43 -4.03 3.46
C ASP A 53 -14.29 -4.83 2.15
N GLY A 54 -14.23 -4.12 1.02
CA GLY A 54 -14.13 -4.72 -0.29
C GLY A 54 -12.74 -5.29 -0.60
N PRO A 55 -12.63 -6.08 -1.69
CA PRO A 55 -11.37 -6.69 -2.06
C PRO A 55 -10.22 -5.71 -2.28
N LEU A 56 -10.51 -4.48 -2.72
CA LEU A 56 -9.45 -3.48 -2.96
C LEU A 56 -8.78 -3.05 -1.66
N GLU A 57 -9.52 -2.83 -0.58
CA GLU A 57 -8.95 -2.45 0.71
C GLU A 57 -8.08 -3.58 1.29
N TRP A 58 -8.53 -4.84 1.18
CA TRP A 58 -7.71 -5.99 1.58
C TRP A 58 -6.44 -6.15 0.75
N ILE A 59 -6.50 -5.88 -0.55
CA ILE A 59 -5.30 -5.88 -1.41
C ILE A 59 -4.35 -4.77 -0.98
N GLN A 60 -4.85 -3.56 -0.73
CA GLN A 60 -4.05 -2.42 -0.25
C GLN A 60 -3.39 -2.75 1.10
N PHE A 61 -4.14 -3.30 2.05
CA PHE A 61 -3.59 -3.76 3.32
C PHE A 61 -2.40 -4.71 3.12
N ILE A 62 -2.58 -5.75 2.30
CA ILE A 62 -1.54 -6.76 2.02
C ILE A 62 -0.31 -6.11 1.37
N GLU A 63 -0.51 -5.22 0.40
CA GLU A 63 0.57 -4.52 -0.30
C GLU A 63 1.38 -3.63 0.64
N TYR A 64 0.72 -2.84 1.49
CA TYR A 64 1.40 -1.99 2.45
C TYR A 64 2.06 -2.80 3.58
N ALA A 65 1.46 -3.89 4.03
CA ALA A 65 2.07 -4.78 5.02
C ALA A 65 3.37 -5.43 4.48
N ILE A 66 3.33 -5.93 3.24
CA ILE A 66 4.52 -6.47 2.57
C ILE A 66 5.57 -5.38 2.36
N SER A 67 5.17 -4.21 1.90
CA SER A 67 6.08 -3.07 1.67
C SER A 67 6.77 -2.64 2.96
N SER A 68 6.03 -2.57 4.06
CA SER A 68 6.57 -2.29 5.40
C SER A 68 7.63 -3.31 5.82
N LEU A 69 7.32 -4.60 5.68
CA LEU A 69 8.23 -5.68 6.02
C LEU A 69 9.52 -5.64 5.17
N LEU A 70 9.38 -5.47 3.86
CA LEU A 70 10.53 -5.40 2.95
C LEU A 70 11.41 -4.18 3.26
N ALA A 71 10.82 -3.01 3.47
CA ALA A 71 11.55 -1.80 3.83
C ALA A 71 12.28 -1.96 5.18
N LEU A 72 11.67 -2.63 6.17
CA LEU A 72 12.30 -2.93 7.44
C LEU A 72 13.50 -3.87 7.27
N LEU A 73 13.39 -4.91 6.45
CA LEU A 73 14.49 -5.81 6.14
C LEU A 73 15.65 -5.09 5.44
N ILE A 74 15.34 -4.18 4.51
CA ILE A 74 16.35 -3.34 3.83
C ILE A 74 17.01 -2.42 4.85
N PHE A 75 16.24 -1.76 5.73
CA PHE A 75 16.76 -0.93 6.81
C PHE A 75 17.77 -1.69 7.68
N ILE A 76 17.41 -2.89 8.14
CA ILE A 76 18.30 -3.71 8.99
C ILE A 76 19.62 -4.02 8.28
N ARG A 77 19.56 -4.36 6.98
CA ARG A 77 20.75 -4.64 6.16
C ARG A 77 21.59 -3.39 5.94
N ALA A 78 20.97 -2.26 5.60
CA ALA A 78 21.63 -0.97 5.37
C ALA A 78 22.29 -0.45 6.64
N LYS A 79 21.60 -0.53 7.78
CA LYS A 79 22.14 -0.16 9.09
C LYS A 79 23.40 -0.97 9.47
N ARG A 80 23.40 -2.29 9.20
CA ARG A 80 24.59 -3.16 9.43
C ARG A 80 25.79 -2.72 8.58
N LYS A 81 25.54 -2.17 7.38
CA LYS A 81 26.57 -1.62 6.48
C LYS A 81 26.93 -0.17 6.79
N LYS A 82 26.34 0.43 7.83
CA LYS A 82 26.51 1.85 8.21
C LYS A 82 26.13 2.82 7.07
N ASP A 83 25.14 2.42 6.24
CA ASP A 83 24.63 3.27 5.16
C ASP A 83 23.80 4.41 5.77
N ILE A 84 24.17 5.65 5.44
CA ILE A 84 23.47 6.85 5.92
C ILE A 84 22.01 6.90 5.44
N ASN A 85 21.71 6.29 4.31
CA ASN A 85 20.35 6.24 3.75
C ASN A 85 19.45 5.24 4.47
N SER A 86 19.97 4.49 5.46
CA SER A 86 19.16 3.52 6.19
C SER A 86 17.90 4.12 6.82
N ILE A 87 17.98 5.39 7.26
CA ILE A 87 16.83 6.08 7.86
C ILE A 87 15.64 6.22 6.90
N ILE A 88 15.90 6.38 5.60
CA ILE A 88 14.85 6.46 4.57
C ILE A 88 14.03 5.17 4.56
N TRP A 89 14.71 4.02 4.63
CA TRP A 89 14.03 2.73 4.66
C TRP A 89 13.21 2.51 5.92
N LEU A 90 13.69 3.03 7.07
CA LEU A 90 12.92 3.01 8.31
C LEU A 90 11.65 3.87 8.19
N THR A 91 11.79 5.06 7.58
CA THR A 91 10.64 5.95 7.35
C THR A 91 9.61 5.29 6.43
N ILE A 92 10.06 4.67 5.32
CA ILE A 92 9.17 3.95 4.41
C ILE A 92 8.47 2.80 5.14
N ALA A 93 9.20 2.01 5.93
CA ALA A 93 8.64 0.91 6.70
C ALA A 93 7.55 1.41 7.67
N PHE A 94 7.80 2.49 8.39
CA PHE A 94 6.86 3.07 9.32
C PHE A 94 5.62 3.62 8.63
N LEU A 95 5.77 4.41 7.57
CA LEU A 95 4.64 4.96 6.83
C LEU A 95 3.77 3.87 6.21
N SER A 96 4.39 2.86 5.60
CA SER A 96 3.64 1.72 5.04
C SER A 96 2.91 0.94 6.14
N PHE A 97 3.51 0.79 7.33
CA PHE A 97 2.86 0.15 8.48
C PHE A 97 1.63 0.93 8.93
N VAL A 98 1.74 2.26 9.03
CA VAL A 98 0.61 3.12 9.42
C VAL A 98 -0.51 3.01 8.40
N ILE A 99 -0.20 3.11 7.10
CA ILE A 99 -1.23 2.99 6.05
C ILE A 99 -1.89 1.61 6.10
N ALA A 100 -1.12 0.52 6.23
CA ALA A 100 -1.70 -0.81 6.39
C ALA A 100 -2.64 -0.91 7.62
N GLY A 101 -2.27 -0.28 8.73
CA GLY A 101 -3.12 -0.21 9.92
C GLY A 101 -4.44 0.50 9.65
N GLU A 102 -4.40 1.62 8.93
CA GLU A 102 -5.58 2.39 8.54
C GLU A 102 -6.55 1.58 7.67
N GLU A 103 -6.04 0.79 6.70
CA GLU A 103 -6.87 -0.04 5.81
C GLU A 103 -7.71 -1.10 6.54
N ILE A 104 -7.24 -1.59 7.69
CA ILE A 104 -7.97 -2.58 8.52
C ILE A 104 -8.51 -1.98 9.82
N SER A 105 -8.65 -0.66 9.86
CA SER A 105 -9.10 0.08 11.05
C SER A 105 -8.38 -0.35 12.33
N TRP A 106 -7.04 -0.45 12.22
CA TRP A 106 -6.13 -0.89 13.29
C TRP A 106 -6.49 -2.26 13.89
N GLY A 107 -7.03 -3.14 13.07
CA GLY A 107 -7.40 -4.50 13.44
C GLY A 107 -8.84 -4.65 13.94
N GLU A 108 -9.63 -3.59 14.02
CA GLU A 108 -11.04 -3.65 14.38
C GLU A 108 -11.82 -4.58 13.47
N ARG A 109 -11.56 -4.53 12.16
CA ARG A 109 -12.19 -5.40 11.16
C ARG A 109 -11.89 -6.89 11.35
N ILE A 110 -10.79 -7.22 12.04
CA ILE A 110 -10.39 -8.62 12.32
C ILE A 110 -10.90 -9.07 13.68
N THR A 111 -10.79 -8.20 14.68
CA THR A 111 -11.05 -8.53 16.09
C THR A 111 -12.44 -8.13 16.58
N GLY A 112 -13.09 -7.21 15.90
CA GLY A 112 -14.32 -6.56 16.35
C GLY A 112 -14.11 -5.61 17.54
N ILE A 113 -12.86 -5.30 17.90
CA ILE A 113 -12.52 -4.42 19.04
C ILE A 113 -11.99 -3.11 18.49
N GLY A 114 -12.79 -2.04 18.61
CA GLY A 114 -12.45 -0.69 18.19
C GLY A 114 -12.27 0.27 19.35
N ILE A 115 -11.79 1.48 19.03
CA ILE A 115 -11.63 2.60 19.97
C ILE A 115 -12.81 3.54 19.83
N ASN A 116 -13.76 3.44 20.75
CA ASN A 116 -15.03 4.21 20.70
C ASN A 116 -14.85 5.73 20.53
N SER A 117 -13.77 6.31 21.09
CA SER A 117 -13.51 7.75 20.95
C SER A 117 -13.15 8.15 19.52
N ILE A 118 -12.48 7.29 18.78
CA ILE A 118 -12.14 7.52 17.36
C ILE A 118 -13.35 7.18 16.50
N ALA A 119 -13.99 6.04 16.73
CA ALA A 119 -15.17 5.59 16.00
C ALA A 119 -16.30 6.63 16.03
N ASN A 120 -16.51 7.31 17.16
CA ASN A 120 -17.54 8.36 17.30
C ASN A 120 -17.23 9.64 16.48
N MET A 121 -15.99 9.86 16.06
CA MET A 121 -15.56 10.99 15.24
C MET A 121 -15.46 10.63 13.75
N ASN A 122 -15.45 9.36 13.47
CA ASN A 122 -15.28 8.81 12.14
C ASN A 122 -16.64 8.67 11.42
N VAL A 123 -16.70 9.05 10.15
CA VAL A 123 -17.93 9.01 9.34
C VAL A 123 -18.48 7.58 9.20
N GLN A 124 -17.60 6.60 9.18
CA GLN A 124 -17.94 5.17 9.06
C GLN A 124 -18.14 4.48 10.42
N GLY A 125 -17.79 5.17 11.53
CA GLY A 125 -17.88 4.60 12.87
C GLY A 125 -16.76 3.60 13.19
N GLU A 126 -15.63 3.68 12.49
CA GLU A 126 -14.48 2.77 12.61
C GLU A 126 -13.28 3.43 13.28
N THR A 127 -12.34 2.60 13.77
CA THR A 127 -11.08 3.05 14.37
C THR A 127 -10.03 3.31 13.30
N ASN A 128 -10.26 4.27 12.41
CA ASN A 128 -9.29 4.76 11.45
C ASN A 128 -9.32 6.29 11.38
N PHE A 129 -8.25 6.91 10.87
CA PHE A 129 -8.13 8.37 10.79
C PHE A 129 -8.43 8.92 9.40
N HIS A 130 -8.39 8.10 8.37
CA HIS A 130 -8.58 8.57 6.99
C HIS A 130 -10.05 8.91 6.66
N ASN A 131 -10.99 8.51 7.50
CA ASN A 131 -12.42 8.79 7.37
C ASN A 131 -12.95 9.78 8.42
N LEU A 132 -12.05 10.56 9.06
CA LEU A 132 -12.41 11.63 10.00
C LEU A 132 -12.96 12.87 9.30
#